data_c3c06944e92bdb9fc2d1237b99a3c450
#
_entry.id   c3c06944e92bdb9fc2d1237b99a3c450
#
_cell.length_a   1.000
_cell.length_b   1.000
_cell.length_c   1.000
_cell.angle_alpha   90.00
_cell.angle_beta   90.00
_cell.angle_gamma   90.00
#
_symmetry.space_group_name_H-M   'P 1'
#
loop_
_entity.id
_entity.type
_entity.pdbx_description
1 polymer ?
#
loop_
_entity_poly.entity_id
_entity_poly.type
_entity_poly.pdbx_seq_one_letter_code
_entity_poly.pdbx_strand_id
1 'polypeptide(L)'
;NNKNELVEKLDFFKIDLVIIGPEIPLANGLADLLRKKDFKVFGPNKDGAKLEFSKSWAKEFMQKANIPTANFWKVNSIEEAKKIINLSSIPLVVKADGLASGKGVFIPNSIDECFKAAESIFNGKFGNSGNIVVLEEKIQGPEVSIFALCDGERYTLLPTAQDHKRLNEKDTGPNTGGMGAYSPAPLLTEEYLDKIIKEIVEPTINELNKRNIDYRGVIYFGLMIT
;
A
#
# COMPACT_ATOMS: atom_id res chain seq x y z
N ASN A 1 19.65 8.34 -12.63
CA ASN A 1 19.40 8.81 -11.25
C ASN A 1 20.71 8.75 -10.47
N ASN A 2 21.46 9.84 -10.51
CA ASN A 2 22.76 9.96 -9.85
C ASN A 2 22.54 10.38 -8.38
N LYS A 3 22.59 9.40 -7.46
CA LYS A 3 22.41 9.66 -6.03
C LYS A 3 23.51 10.56 -5.47
N ASN A 4 24.73 10.50 -6.01
CA ASN A 4 25.84 11.35 -5.57
C ASN A 4 25.59 12.81 -5.95
N GLU A 5 25.18 13.07 -7.18
CA GLU A 5 24.84 14.42 -7.63
C GLU A 5 23.68 15.02 -6.80
N LEU A 6 22.71 14.21 -6.36
CA LEU A 6 21.66 14.66 -5.47
C LEU A 6 22.25 15.12 -4.12
N VAL A 7 23.13 14.32 -3.51
CA VAL A 7 23.78 14.66 -2.24
C VAL A 7 24.56 15.96 -2.37
N GLU A 8 25.37 16.11 -3.41
CA GLU A 8 26.14 17.34 -3.67
C GLU A 8 25.25 18.58 -3.79
N LYS A 9 24.09 18.46 -4.46
CA LYS A 9 23.12 19.55 -4.57
C LYS A 9 22.46 19.87 -3.22
N LEU A 10 22.11 18.85 -2.43
CA LEU A 10 21.52 19.07 -1.10
C LEU A 10 22.50 19.82 -0.18
N ASP A 11 23.78 19.45 -0.19
CA ASP A 11 24.84 20.15 0.55
C ASP A 11 25.06 21.57 0.04
N PHE A 12 25.16 21.75 -1.26
CA PHE A 12 25.38 23.05 -1.89
C PHE A 12 24.26 24.05 -1.54
N PHE A 13 23.00 23.59 -1.56
CA PHE A 13 21.84 24.42 -1.22
C PHE A 13 21.55 24.47 0.28
N LYS A 14 22.35 23.80 1.12
CA LYS A 14 22.19 23.73 2.58
C LYS A 14 20.76 23.36 2.99
N ILE A 15 20.25 22.26 2.42
CA ILE A 15 18.89 21.79 2.67
C ILE A 15 18.76 21.26 4.09
N ASP A 16 17.82 21.80 4.87
CA ASP A 16 17.56 21.42 6.26
C ASP A 16 16.73 20.14 6.39
N LEU A 17 15.84 19.88 5.44
CA LEU A 17 14.93 18.74 5.47
C LEU A 17 14.66 18.24 4.05
N VAL A 18 14.76 16.95 3.86
CA VAL A 18 14.38 16.27 2.58
C VAL A 18 13.09 15.51 2.78
N ILE A 19 12.08 15.80 1.96
CA ILE A 19 10.81 15.07 1.93
C ILE A 19 10.80 14.21 0.67
N ILE A 20 10.65 12.89 0.83
CA ILE A 20 10.61 11.95 -0.29
C ILE A 20 9.16 11.49 -0.47
N GLY A 21 8.48 12.05 -1.48
CA GLY A 21 7.10 11.69 -1.81
C GLY A 21 6.95 10.41 -2.67
N PRO A 22 7.76 10.25 -3.76
CA PRO A 22 7.58 9.12 -4.66
C PRO A 22 8.04 7.78 -4.05
N GLU A 23 7.35 6.68 -4.41
CA GLU A 23 7.60 5.34 -3.87
C GLU A 23 8.93 4.73 -4.38
N ILE A 24 9.26 4.95 -5.66
CA ILE A 24 10.46 4.36 -6.28
C ILE A 24 11.76 4.77 -5.58
N PRO A 25 12.03 6.05 -5.27
CA PRO A 25 13.20 6.44 -4.48
C PRO A 25 13.24 5.79 -3.10
N LEU A 26 12.10 5.66 -2.42
CA LEU A 26 11.99 5.00 -1.11
C LEU A 26 12.32 3.51 -1.21
N ALA A 27 11.71 2.81 -2.17
CA ALA A 27 11.98 1.40 -2.45
C ALA A 27 13.46 1.14 -2.80
N ASN A 28 14.13 2.13 -3.42
CA ASN A 28 15.55 2.10 -3.74
C ASN A 28 16.47 2.56 -2.59
N GLY A 29 15.93 2.80 -1.39
CA GLY A 29 16.69 3.16 -0.18
C GLY A 29 17.32 4.55 -0.22
N LEU A 30 16.66 5.52 -0.86
CA LEU A 30 17.16 6.91 -0.87
C LEU A 30 17.15 7.51 0.54
N ALA A 31 16.10 7.23 1.34
CA ALA A 31 16.02 7.72 2.72
C ALA A 31 17.19 7.20 3.58
N ASP A 32 17.51 5.91 3.44
CA ASP A 32 18.63 5.28 4.14
C ASP A 32 19.97 5.92 3.77
N LEU A 33 20.18 6.17 2.47
CA LEU A 33 21.39 6.83 1.98
C LEU A 33 21.55 8.22 2.56
N LEU A 34 20.49 9.03 2.53
CA LEU A 34 20.54 10.41 2.98
C LEU A 34 20.72 10.51 4.51
N ARG A 35 20.05 9.63 5.29
CA ARG A 35 20.28 9.55 6.74
C ARG A 35 21.72 9.17 7.11
N LYS A 36 22.35 8.24 6.34
CA LYS A 36 23.78 7.92 6.49
C LYS A 36 24.71 9.09 6.17
N LYS A 37 24.20 10.13 5.53
CA LYS A 37 24.90 11.39 5.23
C LYS A 37 24.42 12.53 6.12
N ASP A 38 23.78 12.20 7.25
CA ASP A 38 23.31 13.14 8.29
C ASP A 38 22.21 14.13 7.85
N PHE A 39 21.57 13.89 6.69
CA PHE A 39 20.40 14.66 6.31
C PHE A 39 19.18 14.27 7.13
N LYS A 40 18.40 15.27 7.53
CA LYS A 40 17.05 15.05 8.06
C LYS A 40 16.13 14.63 6.91
N VAL A 41 15.48 13.47 7.05
CA VAL A 41 14.65 12.91 5.97
C VAL A 41 13.27 12.52 6.49
N PHE A 42 12.25 13.05 5.84
CA PHE A 42 10.87 12.59 5.97
C PHE A 42 10.55 11.63 4.80
N GLY A 43 10.41 10.38 5.11
CA GLY A 43 10.22 9.24 4.22
C GLY A 43 10.72 7.98 4.91
N PRO A 44 10.00 6.83 4.84
CA PRO A 44 10.42 5.59 5.49
C PRO A 44 11.76 5.09 4.93
N ASN A 45 12.46 4.28 5.71
CA ASN A 45 13.60 3.51 5.21
C ASN A 45 13.13 2.48 4.19
N LYS A 46 14.07 1.80 3.53
CA LYS A 46 13.76 0.81 2.49
C LYS A 46 12.86 -0.33 3.02
N ASP A 47 13.06 -0.75 4.27
CA ASP A 47 12.25 -1.80 4.86
C ASP A 47 10.82 -1.33 5.17
N GLY A 48 10.64 -0.11 5.66
CA GLY A 48 9.33 0.49 5.87
C GLY A 48 8.57 0.74 4.56
N ALA A 49 9.29 1.12 3.51
CA ALA A 49 8.69 1.32 2.19
C ALA A 49 8.07 0.02 1.60
N LYS A 50 8.41 -1.18 2.13
CA LYS A 50 7.78 -2.44 1.71
C LYS A 50 6.27 -2.48 1.95
N LEU A 51 5.75 -1.72 2.91
CA LEU A 51 4.30 -1.60 3.12
C LEU A 51 3.56 -1.18 1.84
N GLU A 52 4.20 -0.36 1.01
CA GLU A 52 3.62 0.11 -0.25
C GLU A 52 4.09 -0.70 -1.45
N PHE A 53 5.40 -0.96 -1.57
CA PHE A 53 5.92 -1.53 -2.82
C PHE A 53 5.84 -3.07 -2.90
N SER A 54 5.51 -3.78 -1.82
CA SER A 54 5.31 -5.24 -1.83
C SER A 54 4.01 -5.62 -1.13
N LYS A 55 3.00 -5.94 -1.92
CA LYS A 55 1.66 -6.30 -1.42
C LYS A 55 1.69 -7.60 -0.62
N SER A 56 2.49 -8.58 -1.07
CA SER A 56 2.66 -9.84 -0.36
C SER A 56 3.30 -9.62 1.00
N TRP A 57 4.35 -8.80 1.07
CA TRP A 57 4.98 -8.46 2.33
C TRP A 57 4.03 -7.69 3.26
N ALA A 58 3.28 -6.72 2.74
CA ALA A 58 2.30 -5.97 3.52
C ALA A 58 1.20 -6.88 4.09
N LYS A 59 0.73 -7.85 3.31
CA LYS A 59 -0.24 -8.85 3.78
C LYS A 59 0.33 -9.77 4.86
N GLU A 60 1.54 -10.29 4.67
CA GLU A 60 2.23 -11.09 5.67
C GLU A 60 2.53 -10.27 6.96
N PHE A 61 2.82 -8.97 6.81
CA PHE A 61 2.98 -8.05 7.93
C PHE A 61 1.66 -7.89 8.70
N MET A 62 0.56 -7.59 8.01
CA MET A 62 -0.76 -7.45 8.63
C MET A 62 -1.19 -8.74 9.35
N GLN A 63 -0.99 -9.90 8.72
CA GLN A 63 -1.32 -11.20 9.33
C GLN A 63 -0.52 -11.44 10.63
N LYS A 64 0.78 -11.15 10.64
CA LYS A 64 1.63 -11.30 11.84
C LYS A 64 1.29 -10.32 12.95
N ALA A 65 0.82 -9.15 12.60
CA ALA A 65 0.40 -8.12 13.55
C ALA A 65 -1.07 -8.27 13.98
N ASN A 66 -1.78 -9.31 13.50
CA ASN A 66 -3.22 -9.52 13.69
C ASN A 66 -4.08 -8.34 13.23
N ILE A 67 -3.65 -7.63 12.19
CA ILE A 67 -4.40 -6.53 11.60
C ILE A 67 -5.47 -7.11 10.67
N PRO A 68 -6.75 -6.70 10.82
CA PRO A 68 -7.83 -7.15 9.95
C PRO A 68 -7.52 -6.84 8.47
N THR A 69 -7.64 -7.86 7.64
CA THR A 69 -7.45 -7.72 6.19
C THR A 69 -8.17 -8.86 5.47
N ALA A 70 -8.45 -8.69 4.16
CA ALA A 70 -9.02 -9.76 3.34
C ALA A 70 -8.13 -11.01 3.39
N ASN A 71 -8.75 -12.19 3.35
CA ASN A 71 -8.01 -13.43 3.13
C ASN A 71 -7.23 -13.34 1.83
N PHE A 72 -5.99 -13.82 1.84
CA PHE A 72 -5.11 -13.70 0.70
C PHE A 72 -4.24 -14.93 0.50
N TRP A 73 -3.79 -15.09 -0.73
CA TRP A 73 -2.85 -16.16 -1.14
C TRP A 73 -1.74 -15.52 -1.98
N LYS A 74 -0.51 -15.77 -1.58
CA LYS A 74 0.69 -15.41 -2.33
C LYS A 74 1.05 -16.58 -3.22
N VAL A 75 1.16 -16.35 -4.52
CA VAL A 75 1.48 -17.38 -5.51
C VAL A 75 2.65 -16.93 -6.38
N ASN A 76 3.50 -17.89 -6.76
CA ASN A 76 4.75 -17.65 -7.49
C ASN A 76 4.69 -18.23 -8.91
N SER A 77 3.61 -18.90 -9.25
CA SER A 77 3.40 -19.47 -10.60
C SER A 77 1.93 -19.43 -11.00
N ILE A 78 1.70 -19.57 -12.30
CA ILE A 78 0.35 -19.63 -12.84
C ILE A 78 -0.37 -20.92 -12.40
N GLU A 79 0.36 -22.00 -12.19
CA GLU A 79 -0.19 -23.28 -11.74
C GLU A 79 -0.70 -23.15 -10.29
N GLU A 80 0.05 -22.48 -9.42
CA GLU A 80 -0.41 -22.17 -8.06
C GLU A 80 -1.64 -21.27 -8.08
N ALA A 81 -1.63 -20.21 -8.91
CA ALA A 81 -2.78 -19.33 -9.07
C ALA A 81 -4.02 -20.08 -9.51
N LYS A 82 -3.89 -20.94 -10.53
CA LYS A 82 -5.00 -21.77 -11.05
C LYS A 82 -5.59 -22.68 -9.96
N LYS A 83 -4.76 -23.29 -9.12
CA LYS A 83 -5.25 -24.11 -8.00
C LYS A 83 -6.12 -23.32 -7.04
N ILE A 84 -5.64 -22.15 -6.60
CA ILE A 84 -6.37 -21.30 -5.65
C ILE A 84 -7.66 -20.76 -6.27
N ILE A 85 -7.60 -20.26 -7.51
CA ILE A 85 -8.78 -19.73 -8.22
C ILE A 85 -9.84 -20.82 -8.40
N ASN A 86 -9.45 -22.06 -8.74
CA ASN A 86 -10.39 -23.18 -8.87
C ASN A 86 -11.05 -23.61 -7.55
N LEU A 87 -10.37 -23.40 -6.41
CA LEU A 87 -10.94 -23.69 -5.09
C LEU A 87 -11.88 -22.58 -4.61
N SER A 88 -11.81 -21.40 -5.20
CA SER A 88 -12.69 -20.29 -4.85
C SER A 88 -14.04 -20.42 -5.55
N SER A 89 -15.12 -20.24 -4.79
CA SER A 89 -16.48 -20.19 -5.33
C SER A 89 -16.86 -18.82 -5.92
N ILE A 90 -16.02 -17.80 -5.68
CA ILE A 90 -16.24 -16.42 -6.12
C ILE A 90 -14.98 -15.87 -6.79
N PRO A 91 -15.11 -14.90 -7.70
CA PRO A 91 -13.95 -14.24 -8.30
C PRO A 91 -13.09 -13.56 -7.24
N LEU A 92 -11.76 -13.75 -7.35
CA LEU A 92 -10.76 -13.13 -6.48
C LEU A 92 -10.20 -11.85 -7.11
N VAL A 93 -9.78 -10.91 -6.27
CA VAL A 93 -8.97 -9.77 -6.71
C VAL A 93 -7.56 -10.29 -7.00
N VAL A 94 -7.01 -9.93 -8.15
CA VAL A 94 -5.69 -10.38 -8.63
C VAL A 94 -4.74 -9.20 -8.69
N LYS A 95 -3.64 -9.27 -7.94
CA LYS A 95 -2.70 -8.15 -7.79
C LYS A 95 -1.27 -8.58 -8.13
N ALA A 96 -0.58 -7.81 -8.98
CA ALA A 96 0.88 -7.89 -9.09
C ALA A 96 1.52 -7.38 -7.79
N ASP A 97 2.54 -8.07 -7.27
CA ASP A 97 3.11 -7.75 -5.95
C ASP A 97 3.81 -6.39 -5.91
N GLY A 98 4.65 -6.10 -6.90
CA GLY A 98 5.49 -4.90 -6.91
C GLY A 98 4.78 -3.64 -7.36
N LEU A 99 5.57 -2.57 -7.47
CA LEU A 99 5.11 -1.29 -8.02
C LEU A 99 4.70 -1.46 -9.50
N ALA A 100 3.43 -1.23 -9.78
CA ALA A 100 2.84 -1.32 -11.11
C ALA A 100 2.14 -0.01 -11.51
N SER A 101 2.56 1.12 -10.93
CA SER A 101 1.99 2.47 -11.19
C SER A 101 0.47 2.51 -11.09
N GLY A 102 -0.09 1.85 -10.07
CA GLY A 102 -1.54 1.77 -9.83
C GLY A 102 -2.32 0.83 -10.78
N LYS A 103 -1.64 0.22 -11.77
CA LYS A 103 -2.30 -0.60 -12.81
C LYS A 103 -2.21 -2.11 -12.56
N GLY A 104 -1.57 -2.53 -11.47
CA GLY A 104 -1.33 -3.95 -11.16
C GLY A 104 -2.45 -4.62 -10.37
N VAL A 105 -3.62 -3.99 -10.20
CA VAL A 105 -4.79 -4.53 -9.50
C VAL A 105 -5.91 -4.79 -10.49
N PHE A 106 -6.38 -6.03 -10.52
CA PHE A 106 -7.53 -6.47 -11.30
C PHE A 106 -8.65 -6.88 -10.36
N ILE A 107 -9.87 -6.46 -10.68
CA ILE A 107 -11.09 -6.81 -9.95
C ILE A 107 -12.01 -7.59 -10.89
N PRO A 108 -11.75 -8.90 -11.09
CA PRO A 108 -12.52 -9.74 -11.98
C PRO A 108 -13.98 -9.87 -11.56
N ASN A 109 -14.86 -10.10 -12.55
CA ASN A 109 -16.26 -10.40 -12.32
C ASN A 109 -16.58 -11.88 -12.53
N SER A 110 -15.61 -12.67 -13.04
CA SER A 110 -15.73 -14.11 -13.26
C SER A 110 -14.42 -14.84 -12.94
N ILE A 111 -14.52 -16.14 -12.73
CA ILE A 111 -13.37 -17.02 -12.54
C ILE A 111 -12.44 -16.99 -13.76
N ASP A 112 -13.00 -16.97 -14.97
CA ASP A 112 -12.22 -16.87 -16.21
C ASP A 112 -11.42 -15.56 -16.31
N GLU A 113 -12.00 -14.46 -15.84
CA GLU A 113 -11.28 -13.19 -15.76
C GLU A 113 -10.14 -13.25 -14.74
N CYS A 114 -10.30 -13.99 -13.62
CA CYS A 114 -9.21 -14.20 -12.67
C CYS A 114 -8.02 -14.91 -13.32
N PHE A 115 -8.28 -15.97 -14.09
CA PHE A 115 -7.24 -16.68 -14.84
C PHE A 115 -6.52 -15.76 -15.82
N LYS A 116 -7.27 -15.03 -16.65
CA LYS A 116 -6.70 -14.08 -17.63
C LYS A 116 -5.85 -13.01 -16.96
N ALA A 117 -6.30 -12.49 -15.82
CA ALA A 117 -5.54 -11.49 -15.05
C ALA A 117 -4.23 -12.10 -14.53
N ALA A 118 -4.26 -13.26 -13.89
CA ALA A 118 -3.07 -13.95 -13.38
C ALA A 118 -2.09 -14.30 -14.52
N GLU A 119 -2.57 -14.86 -15.62
CA GLU A 119 -1.75 -15.16 -16.80
C GLU A 119 -1.10 -13.90 -17.38
N SER A 120 -1.85 -12.79 -17.49
CA SER A 120 -1.32 -11.52 -17.99
C SER A 120 -0.16 -11.00 -17.13
N ILE A 121 -0.27 -11.15 -15.80
CA ILE A 121 0.78 -10.72 -14.87
C ILE A 121 2.02 -11.61 -15.02
N PHE A 122 1.87 -12.93 -14.93
CA PHE A 122 2.99 -13.88 -15.04
C PHE A 122 3.66 -13.86 -16.42
N ASN A 123 2.94 -13.51 -17.47
CA ASN A 123 3.47 -13.32 -18.83
C ASN A 123 4.23 -11.98 -19.01
N GLY A 124 4.54 -11.30 -17.90
CA GLY A 124 5.47 -10.18 -17.90
C GLY A 124 4.87 -8.80 -18.11
N LYS A 125 3.53 -8.64 -18.05
CA LYS A 125 2.88 -7.32 -18.21
C LYS A 125 3.46 -6.23 -17.29
N PHE A 126 3.98 -6.61 -16.12
CA PHE A 126 4.56 -5.70 -15.13
C PHE A 126 6.04 -5.98 -14.83
N GLY A 127 6.73 -6.70 -15.73
CA GLY A 127 8.13 -7.07 -15.52
C GLY A 127 8.35 -7.78 -14.18
N ASN A 128 9.38 -7.42 -13.45
CA ASN A 128 9.72 -8.05 -12.16
C ASN A 128 8.63 -7.89 -11.09
N SER A 129 7.76 -6.87 -11.20
CA SER A 129 6.62 -6.70 -10.28
C SER A 129 5.56 -7.80 -10.42
N GLY A 130 5.59 -8.56 -11.51
CA GLY A 130 4.71 -9.68 -11.79
C GLY A 130 5.28 -11.06 -11.41
N ASN A 131 6.46 -11.15 -10.82
CA ASN A 131 7.05 -12.43 -10.40
C ASN A 131 6.27 -13.09 -9.25
N ILE A 132 5.50 -12.32 -8.50
CA ILE A 132 4.60 -12.76 -7.44
C ILE A 132 3.24 -12.16 -7.71
N VAL A 133 2.19 -12.95 -7.50
CA VAL A 133 0.81 -12.50 -7.55
C VAL A 133 0.19 -12.71 -6.17
N VAL A 134 -0.58 -11.71 -5.73
CA VAL A 134 -1.42 -11.79 -4.55
C VAL A 134 -2.87 -11.93 -5.02
N LEU A 135 -3.50 -13.04 -4.64
CA LEU A 135 -4.93 -13.27 -4.81
C LEU A 135 -5.61 -12.90 -3.50
N GLU A 136 -6.71 -12.16 -3.55
CA GLU A 136 -7.44 -11.74 -2.36
C GLU A 136 -8.93 -11.95 -2.51
N GLU A 137 -9.61 -12.23 -1.40
CA GLU A 137 -11.06 -12.16 -1.36
C GLU A 137 -11.53 -10.74 -1.65
N LYS A 138 -12.60 -10.64 -2.46
CA LYS A 138 -13.22 -9.36 -2.78
C LYS A 138 -14.09 -8.89 -1.61
N ILE A 139 -13.62 -7.90 -0.87
CA ILE A 139 -14.41 -7.21 0.15
C ILE A 139 -15.29 -6.16 -0.53
N GLN A 140 -16.48 -5.94 0.00
CA GLN A 140 -17.42 -4.91 -0.46
C GLN A 140 -17.76 -3.98 0.69
N GLY A 141 -17.79 -2.69 0.41
CA GLY A 141 -18.12 -1.64 1.36
C GLY A 141 -17.62 -0.28 0.87
N PRO A 142 -17.99 0.80 1.51
CA PRO A 142 -17.43 2.12 1.22
C PRO A 142 -15.97 2.20 1.67
N GLU A 143 -15.15 2.84 0.84
CA GLU A 143 -13.73 3.07 1.12
C GLU A 143 -13.56 4.35 1.95
N VAL A 144 -12.62 4.33 2.89
CA VAL A 144 -12.17 5.50 3.66
C VAL A 144 -10.66 5.50 3.78
N SER A 145 -10.09 6.69 3.90
CA SER A 145 -8.66 6.92 3.99
C SER A 145 -8.29 7.49 5.36
N ILE A 146 -7.31 6.88 6.03
CA ILE A 146 -6.69 7.39 7.24
C ILE A 146 -5.20 7.57 6.99
N PHE A 147 -4.65 8.63 7.53
CA PHE A 147 -3.23 8.96 7.39
C PHE A 147 -2.62 9.15 8.77
N ALA A 148 -1.48 8.52 9.02
CA ALA A 148 -0.69 8.73 10.21
C ALA A 148 0.67 9.36 9.85
N LEU A 149 1.00 10.47 10.47
CA LEU A 149 2.35 11.04 10.45
C LEU A 149 3.19 10.33 11.51
N CYS A 150 4.28 9.70 11.10
CA CYS A 150 5.14 8.90 11.97
C CYS A 150 6.54 9.54 12.06
N ASP A 151 7.12 9.53 13.26
CA ASP A 151 8.48 10.02 13.54
C ASP A 151 9.51 8.89 13.77
N GLY A 152 9.06 7.62 13.61
CA GLY A 152 9.85 6.41 13.88
C GLY A 152 9.43 5.71 15.17
N GLU A 153 8.84 6.40 16.13
CA GLU A 153 8.39 5.84 17.40
C GLU A 153 6.91 6.13 17.68
N ARG A 154 6.49 7.34 17.37
CA ARG A 154 5.16 7.88 17.65
C ARG A 154 4.44 8.22 16.34
N TYR A 155 3.15 8.42 16.45
CA TYR A 155 2.34 8.89 15.33
C TYR A 155 1.33 9.94 15.78
N THR A 156 0.85 10.70 14.80
CA THR A 156 -0.33 11.55 14.94
C THR A 156 -1.22 11.34 13.72
N LEU A 157 -2.52 11.29 13.92
CA LEU A 157 -3.48 11.13 12.82
C LEU A 157 -3.74 12.49 12.16
N LEU A 158 -3.85 12.47 10.84
CA LEU A 158 -4.44 13.56 10.07
C LEU A 158 -5.97 13.36 10.02
N PRO A 159 -6.74 14.41 9.67
CA PRO A 159 -8.17 14.25 9.41
C PRO A 159 -8.42 13.14 8.41
N THR A 160 -9.47 12.34 8.67
CA THR A 160 -9.89 11.27 7.78
C THR A 160 -10.36 11.83 6.44
N ALA A 161 -10.26 11.04 5.37
CA ALA A 161 -10.72 11.45 4.06
C ALA A 161 -11.47 10.33 3.35
N GLN A 162 -12.30 10.72 2.40
CA GLN A 162 -12.94 9.80 1.47
C GLN A 162 -12.83 10.35 0.06
N ASP A 163 -12.30 9.54 -0.85
CA ASP A 163 -12.18 9.89 -2.26
C ASP A 163 -13.22 9.15 -3.10
N HIS A 164 -13.56 9.75 -4.24
CA HIS A 164 -14.48 9.21 -5.23
C HIS A 164 -13.69 8.77 -6.45
N LYS A 165 -13.47 7.47 -6.59
CA LYS A 165 -12.64 6.88 -7.66
C LYS A 165 -13.42 6.50 -8.89
N ARG A 166 -14.73 6.26 -8.77
CA ARG A 166 -15.57 5.82 -9.88
C ARG A 166 -15.90 6.98 -10.81
N LEU A 167 -15.89 6.69 -12.13
CA LEU A 167 -16.10 7.70 -13.16
C LEU A 167 -17.55 8.19 -13.23
N ASN A 168 -18.51 7.30 -13.03
CA ASN A 168 -19.93 7.58 -13.22
C ASN A 168 -20.65 7.88 -11.91
N GLU A 169 -21.84 8.43 -12.01
CA GLU A 169 -22.73 8.69 -10.87
C GLU A 169 -23.04 7.42 -10.06
N LYS A 170 -23.42 7.60 -8.80
CA LYS A 170 -23.76 6.54 -7.84
C LYS A 170 -22.65 5.52 -7.64
N ASP A 171 -21.40 5.98 -7.66
CA ASP A 171 -20.21 5.16 -7.46
C ASP A 171 -20.14 3.96 -8.42
N THR A 172 -20.38 4.20 -9.71
CA THR A 172 -20.36 3.19 -10.77
C THR A 172 -19.30 3.47 -11.83
N GLY A 173 -19.10 2.52 -12.74
CA GLY A 173 -18.12 2.64 -13.84
C GLY A 173 -16.68 2.27 -13.44
N PRO A 174 -15.71 2.57 -14.31
CA PRO A 174 -14.30 2.24 -14.06
C PRO A 174 -13.70 3.14 -12.98
N ASN A 175 -12.67 2.63 -12.30
CA ASN A 175 -11.86 3.44 -11.40
C ASN A 175 -11.04 4.48 -12.17
N THR A 176 -10.92 5.68 -11.58
CA THR A 176 -10.06 6.76 -12.04
C THR A 176 -8.95 7.02 -11.03
N GLY A 177 -8.12 8.04 -11.28
CA GLY A 177 -7.15 8.56 -10.30
C GLY A 177 -7.78 9.39 -9.18
N GLY A 178 -9.11 9.55 -9.20
CA GLY A 178 -9.90 10.35 -8.25
C GLY A 178 -10.69 11.43 -8.96
N MET A 179 -12.00 11.50 -8.67
CA MET A 179 -12.91 12.52 -9.20
C MET A 179 -13.13 13.66 -8.21
N GLY A 180 -12.66 13.49 -6.99
CA GLY A 180 -12.75 14.43 -5.88
C GLY A 180 -12.61 13.71 -4.55
N ALA A 181 -12.43 14.47 -3.49
CA ALA A 181 -12.35 13.95 -2.13
C ALA A 181 -12.90 14.97 -1.14
N TYR A 182 -13.32 14.51 0.02
CA TYR A 182 -13.67 15.37 1.13
C TYR A 182 -13.04 14.88 2.44
N SER A 183 -12.84 15.81 3.35
CA SER A 183 -12.30 15.58 4.70
C SER A 183 -13.00 16.53 5.68
N PRO A 184 -13.35 16.07 6.90
CA PRO A 184 -13.27 14.68 7.35
C PRO A 184 -14.29 13.79 6.64
N ALA A 185 -14.07 12.45 6.69
CA ALA A 185 -14.99 11.46 6.14
C ALA A 185 -16.20 11.27 7.08
N PRO A 186 -17.44 11.63 6.72
CA PRO A 186 -18.59 11.53 7.61
C PRO A 186 -18.95 10.08 8.02
N LEU A 187 -18.47 9.11 7.23
CA LEU A 187 -18.70 7.69 7.48
C LEU A 187 -18.00 7.20 8.75
N LEU A 188 -16.93 7.85 9.18
CA LEU A 188 -16.17 7.47 10.36
C LEU A 188 -16.66 8.25 11.58
N THR A 189 -17.46 7.58 12.43
CA THR A 189 -17.79 8.07 13.77
C THR A 189 -16.56 7.97 14.68
N GLU A 190 -16.60 8.64 15.84
CA GLU A 190 -15.54 8.53 16.85
C GLU A 190 -15.33 7.08 17.30
N GLU A 191 -16.42 6.32 17.49
CA GLU A 191 -16.35 4.91 17.86
C GLU A 191 -15.64 4.05 16.81
N TYR A 192 -15.94 4.26 15.51
CA TYR A 192 -15.22 3.58 14.42
C TYR A 192 -13.76 3.97 14.36
N LEU A 193 -13.46 5.24 14.59
CA LEU A 193 -12.08 5.72 14.60
C LEU A 193 -11.27 5.08 15.73
N ASP A 194 -11.84 5.02 16.94
CA ASP A 194 -11.22 4.35 18.09
C ASP A 194 -10.96 2.87 17.84
N LYS A 195 -11.90 2.17 17.20
CA LYS A 195 -11.73 0.78 16.80
C LYS A 195 -10.58 0.63 15.81
N ILE A 196 -10.54 1.47 14.76
CA ILE A 196 -9.49 1.45 13.76
C ILE A 196 -8.11 1.74 14.38
N ILE A 197 -8.04 2.68 15.31
CA ILE A 197 -6.79 2.96 16.02
C ILE A 197 -6.30 1.71 16.74
N LYS A 198 -7.13 1.05 17.50
CA LYS A 198 -6.78 -0.13 18.31
C LYS A 198 -6.46 -1.37 17.47
N GLU A 199 -7.20 -1.60 16.39
CA GLU A 199 -7.11 -2.84 15.62
C GLU A 199 -6.16 -2.73 14.42
N ILE A 200 -5.85 -1.52 13.95
CA ILE A 200 -5.07 -1.31 12.73
C ILE A 200 -3.87 -0.40 12.95
N VAL A 201 -4.09 0.83 13.43
CA VAL A 201 -3.01 1.82 13.51
C VAL A 201 -1.96 1.43 14.54
N GLU A 202 -2.37 1.22 15.80
CA GLU A 202 -1.46 0.83 16.88
C GLU A 202 -0.74 -0.49 16.60
N PRO A 203 -1.39 -1.58 16.14
CA PRO A 203 -0.70 -2.80 15.77
C PRO A 203 0.32 -2.59 14.65
N THR A 204 0.03 -1.70 13.69
CA THR A 204 0.99 -1.36 12.61
C THR A 204 2.24 -0.70 13.18
N ILE A 205 2.10 0.33 14.00
CA ILE A 205 3.23 1.04 14.60
C ILE A 205 4.03 0.09 15.52
N ASN A 206 3.34 -0.69 16.34
CA ASN A 206 3.97 -1.64 17.24
C ASN A 206 4.77 -2.72 16.48
N GLU A 207 4.23 -3.25 15.38
CA GLU A 207 4.94 -4.26 14.59
C GLU A 207 6.13 -3.66 13.82
N LEU A 208 6.03 -2.42 13.33
CA LEU A 208 7.18 -1.70 12.75
C LEU A 208 8.29 -1.54 13.79
N ASN A 209 7.97 -1.09 14.98
CA ASN A 209 8.92 -0.90 16.08
C ASN A 209 9.55 -2.23 16.52
N LYS A 210 8.75 -3.29 16.67
CA LYS A 210 9.21 -4.64 17.01
C LYS A 210 10.21 -5.19 16.00
N ARG A 211 10.05 -4.84 14.71
CA ARG A 211 10.98 -5.22 13.64
C ARG A 211 12.16 -4.26 13.49
N ASN A 212 12.28 -3.24 14.32
CA ASN A 212 13.29 -2.18 14.21
C ASN A 212 13.25 -1.47 12.83
N ILE A 213 12.05 -1.27 12.28
CA ILE A 213 11.85 -0.56 11.02
C ILE A 213 11.66 0.92 11.32
N ASP A 214 12.63 1.75 10.93
CA ASP A 214 12.56 3.21 11.08
C ASP A 214 11.60 3.80 10.05
N TYR A 215 10.33 3.98 10.46
CA TYR A 215 9.29 4.56 9.63
C TYR A 215 9.05 6.03 9.98
N ARG A 216 9.69 6.94 9.27
CA ARG A 216 9.49 8.41 9.38
C ARG A 216 8.81 8.91 8.14
N GLY A 217 7.53 9.17 8.20
CA GLY A 217 6.76 9.56 7.02
C GLY A 217 5.27 9.43 7.24
N VAL A 218 4.52 9.40 6.16
CA VAL A 218 3.08 9.17 6.18
C VAL A 218 2.80 7.69 5.96
N ILE A 219 2.03 7.06 6.86
CA ILE A 219 1.40 5.78 6.59
C ILE A 219 -0.02 6.06 6.12
N TYR A 220 -0.37 5.51 4.98
CA TYR A 220 -1.72 5.49 4.44
C TYR A 220 -2.42 4.19 4.80
N PHE A 221 -3.61 4.29 5.37
CA PHE A 221 -4.51 3.18 5.62
C PHE A 221 -5.74 3.33 4.72
N GLY A 222 -5.79 2.55 3.65
CA GLY A 222 -6.98 2.42 2.81
C GLY A 222 -7.89 1.34 3.40
N LEU A 223 -9.05 1.72 3.87
CA LEU A 223 -9.96 0.86 4.60
C LEU A 223 -11.27 0.69 3.84
N MET A 224 -11.84 -0.50 3.94
CA MET A 224 -13.18 -0.79 3.47
C MET A 224 -14.04 -1.12 4.68
N ILE A 225 -15.10 -0.36 4.89
CA ILE A 225 -16.03 -0.56 6.02
C ILE A 225 -17.01 -1.66 5.64
N THR A 226 -17.00 -2.78 6.39
CA THR A 226 -17.80 -3.99 6.15
C THR A 226 -18.76 -4.23 7.30
#